data_17321e6606648ef286f841e47685718b
#
_entry.id   17321e6606648ef286f841e47685718b
#
_cell.length_a   1.000
_cell.length_b   1.000
_cell.length_c   1.000
_cell.angle_alpha   90.00
_cell.angle_beta   90.00
_cell.angle_gamma   90.00
#
_symmetry.space_group_name_H-M   'P 1'
#
loop_
_entity.id
_entity.type
_entity.pdbx_description
1 polymer ?
#
loop_
_entity_poly.entity_id
_entity_poly.type
_entity_poly.pdbx_seq_one_letter_code
_entity_poly.pdbx_strand_id
1 'polypeptide(L)'
;MPRASPIVFVKPAKVIVLDTVDGPPGDHTLEQFWHLDTPEDAARFSFSAPAEVLEARRSRALCSMEPATALCVTVRGPLPAHMAAVLDLSESPARGPLEVRTGGDAILVGRTPWSASDPPIRFSASSETPQTR
;
A
#
# COMPACT_ATOMS: atom_id res chain seq x y z
N MET A 1 0.45 -12.76 14.94
CA MET A 1 0.37 -11.29 14.95
C MET A 1 -0.83 -10.87 14.11
N PRO A 2 -1.83 -10.19 14.71
CA PRO A 2 -3.01 -9.80 13.96
C PRO A 2 -2.67 -8.86 12.81
N ARG A 3 -3.29 -9.11 11.68
CA ARG A 3 -3.08 -8.32 10.48
C ARG A 3 -4.40 -8.16 9.74
N ALA A 4 -4.64 -6.97 9.22
CA ALA A 4 -5.78 -6.68 8.35
C ALA A 4 -5.29 -5.93 7.13
N SER A 5 -5.81 -6.30 5.96
CA SER A 5 -5.38 -5.70 4.69
C SER A 5 -6.60 -5.41 3.81
N PRO A 6 -7.45 -4.45 4.20
CA PRO A 6 -8.58 -4.09 3.35
C PRO A 6 -8.10 -3.49 2.02
N ILE A 7 -8.84 -3.82 0.97
CA ILE A 7 -8.57 -3.35 -0.39
C ILE A 7 -9.83 -2.64 -0.88
N VAL A 8 -9.66 -1.42 -1.37
CA VAL A 8 -10.76 -0.63 -1.90
C VAL A 8 -10.45 -0.26 -3.35
N PHE A 9 -11.41 -0.55 -4.22
CA PHE A 9 -11.33 -0.09 -5.60
C PHE A 9 -12.10 1.22 -5.75
N VAL A 10 -11.39 2.27 -6.14
CA VAL A 10 -11.97 3.59 -6.39
C VAL A 10 -12.05 3.79 -7.89
N LYS A 11 -13.27 3.74 -8.40
CA LYS A 11 -13.48 3.88 -9.84
C LYS A 11 -13.02 5.25 -10.33
N PRO A 12 -12.51 5.35 -11.54
CA PRO A 12 -12.47 4.27 -12.53
C PRO A 12 -11.21 3.39 -12.46
N ALA A 13 -10.14 3.80 -11.77
CA ALA A 13 -8.87 3.15 -12.02
C ALA A 13 -7.91 3.10 -10.82
N LYS A 14 -8.38 3.30 -9.59
CA LYS A 14 -7.51 3.30 -8.42
C LYS A 14 -7.79 2.12 -7.50
N VAL A 15 -6.73 1.50 -7.02
CA VAL A 15 -6.79 0.47 -5.98
C VAL A 15 -6.01 0.98 -4.77
N ILE A 16 -6.66 0.96 -3.61
CA ILE A 16 -6.03 1.37 -2.36
C ILE A 16 -5.96 0.17 -1.44
N VAL A 17 -4.75 -0.09 -0.94
CA VAL A 17 -4.50 -1.19 0.01
C VAL A 17 -3.99 -0.57 1.29
N LEU A 18 -4.63 -0.93 2.41
CA LEU A 18 -4.19 -0.51 3.73
C LEU A 18 -3.82 -1.74 4.54
N ASP A 19 -2.53 -1.89 4.83
CA ASP A 19 -2.05 -2.94 5.72
C ASP A 19 -1.94 -2.39 7.13
N THR A 20 -2.58 -3.08 8.07
CA THR A 20 -2.48 -2.78 9.49
C THR A 20 -1.92 -3.99 10.20
N VAL A 21 -0.84 -3.80 10.94
CA VAL A 21 -0.19 -4.86 11.72
C VAL A 21 -0.19 -4.44 13.17
N ASP A 22 -0.69 -5.31 14.02
CA ASP A 22 -0.67 -5.09 15.48
C ASP A 22 0.07 -6.25 16.13
N GLY A 23 0.53 -6.06 17.36
CA GLY A 23 1.26 -7.09 18.06
C GLY A 23 1.90 -6.59 19.35
N PRO A 24 2.91 -7.30 19.86
CA PRO A 24 3.52 -6.98 21.13
C PRO A 24 4.22 -5.62 21.11
N PRO A 25 4.41 -5.00 22.29
CA PRO A 25 5.12 -3.72 22.38
C PRO A 25 6.57 -3.86 21.94
N GLY A 26 7.18 -2.70 21.62
CA GLY A 26 8.55 -2.62 21.15
C GLY A 26 8.61 -2.17 19.70
N ASP A 27 9.81 -1.90 19.24
CA ASP A 27 10.02 -1.49 17.86
C ASP A 27 10.08 -2.69 16.94
N HIS A 28 9.41 -2.57 15.81
CA HIS A 28 9.35 -3.61 14.80
C HIS A 28 9.74 -3.03 13.45
N THR A 29 10.26 -3.89 12.59
CA THR A 29 10.51 -3.56 11.20
C THR A 29 9.52 -4.34 10.35
N LEU A 30 8.74 -3.62 9.55
CA LEU A 30 7.74 -4.20 8.67
C LEU A 30 8.13 -3.92 7.23
N GLU A 31 8.05 -4.94 6.40
CA GLU A 31 8.34 -4.83 4.99
C GLU A 31 7.15 -5.30 4.18
N GLN A 32 6.80 -4.53 3.16
CA GLN A 32 5.74 -4.87 2.23
C GLN A 32 6.34 -4.95 0.84
N PHE A 33 6.15 -6.09 0.18
CA PHE A 33 6.71 -6.33 -1.14
C PHE A 33 5.63 -6.31 -2.21
N TRP A 34 5.93 -5.64 -3.32
CA TRP A 34 5.09 -5.60 -4.49
C TRP A 34 5.89 -6.12 -5.67
N HIS A 35 5.43 -7.23 -6.25
CA HIS A 35 6.08 -7.82 -7.42
C HIS A 35 5.46 -7.24 -8.68
N LEU A 36 6.30 -6.67 -9.54
CA LEU A 36 5.87 -5.97 -10.73
C LEU A 36 6.02 -6.84 -11.96
N ASP A 37 5.11 -6.70 -12.90
CA ASP A 37 5.23 -7.36 -14.19
C ASP A 37 6.32 -6.70 -15.02
N THR A 38 6.37 -5.37 -15.03
CA THR A 38 7.43 -4.60 -15.69
C THR A 38 7.98 -3.54 -14.75
N PRO A 39 9.25 -3.11 -14.92
CA PRO A 39 9.81 -2.04 -14.08
C PRO A 39 9.04 -0.73 -14.18
N GLU A 40 8.44 -0.45 -15.33
CA GLU A 40 7.67 0.77 -15.55
C GLU A 40 6.45 0.87 -14.67
N ASP A 41 5.92 -0.26 -14.22
CA ASP A 41 4.74 -0.28 -13.35
C ASP A 41 5.00 0.38 -12.00
N ALA A 42 6.25 0.55 -11.60
CA ALA A 42 6.59 1.26 -10.37
C ALA A 42 6.02 2.67 -10.34
N ALA A 43 5.89 3.32 -11.49
CA ALA A 43 5.36 4.68 -11.58
C ALA A 43 3.88 4.79 -11.25
N ARG A 44 3.18 3.66 -11.19
CA ARG A 44 1.75 3.64 -10.86
C ARG A 44 1.47 3.60 -9.37
N PHE A 45 2.49 3.42 -8.55
CA PHE A 45 2.35 3.25 -7.11
C PHE A 45 2.68 4.52 -6.34
N SER A 46 1.89 4.75 -5.28
CA SER A 46 2.21 5.73 -4.24
C SER A 46 2.12 5.02 -2.90
N PHE A 47 3.03 5.36 -1.99
CA PHE A 47 3.12 4.69 -0.69
C PHE A 47 3.15 5.70 0.43
N SER A 48 2.71 5.29 1.61
CA SER A 48 2.76 6.12 2.82
C SER A 48 4.11 6.06 3.53
N ALA A 49 5.04 5.25 3.04
CA ALA A 49 6.38 5.11 3.59
C ALA A 49 7.38 4.98 2.45
N PRO A 50 8.68 5.14 2.71
CA PRO A 50 9.68 5.03 1.67
C PRO A 50 9.68 3.65 1.00
N ALA A 51 9.83 3.65 -0.32
CA ALA A 51 9.88 2.44 -1.12
C ALA A 51 11.19 2.35 -1.87
N GLU A 52 11.71 1.15 -1.98
CA GLU A 52 12.95 0.86 -2.68
C GLU A 52 12.69 -0.11 -3.82
N VAL A 53 13.30 0.14 -4.96
CA VAL A 53 13.23 -0.76 -6.11
C VAL A 53 14.29 -1.83 -5.94
N LEU A 54 13.86 -3.09 -5.98
CA LEU A 54 14.75 -4.24 -5.83
C LEU A 54 14.75 -5.09 -7.08
N GLU A 55 15.89 -5.72 -7.33
CA GLU A 55 15.96 -6.79 -8.31
C GLU A 55 15.38 -8.06 -7.70
N ALA A 56 14.57 -8.75 -8.47
CA ALA A 56 13.93 -9.98 -8.07
C ALA A 56 14.03 -10.99 -9.20
N ARG A 57 13.51 -12.18 -8.98
CA ARG A 57 13.46 -13.22 -9.98
C ARG A 57 12.09 -13.85 -9.98
N ARG A 58 11.64 -14.28 -11.13
CA ARG A 58 10.39 -15.01 -11.27
C ARG A 58 10.53 -16.13 -12.27
N SER A 59 9.67 -17.12 -12.14
CA SER A 59 9.61 -18.22 -13.09
C SER A 59 8.26 -18.20 -13.77
N ARG A 60 8.25 -18.10 -15.10
CA ARG A 60 7.04 -18.21 -15.90
C ARG A 60 6.86 -19.60 -16.50
N ALA A 61 7.88 -20.43 -16.39
CA ALA A 61 7.86 -21.79 -16.88
C ALA A 61 8.70 -22.68 -16.00
N LEU A 62 8.46 -23.98 -16.05
CA LEU A 62 9.22 -24.95 -15.28
C LEU A 62 10.71 -24.84 -15.59
N CYS A 63 11.53 -24.82 -14.55
CA CYS A 63 12.99 -24.75 -14.64
C CYS A 63 13.52 -23.49 -15.33
N SER A 64 12.73 -22.44 -15.37
CA SER A 64 13.13 -21.16 -15.96
C SER A 64 13.04 -20.06 -14.94
N MET A 65 14.09 -19.24 -14.85
CA MET A 65 14.13 -18.05 -14.00
C MET A 65 14.51 -16.87 -14.85
N GLU A 66 13.80 -15.76 -14.67
CA GLU A 66 14.08 -14.52 -15.37
C GLU A 66 14.15 -13.34 -14.40
N PRO A 67 14.85 -12.27 -14.76
CA PRO A 67 14.86 -11.07 -13.93
C PRO A 67 13.47 -10.49 -13.78
N ALA A 68 13.22 -9.95 -12.60
CA ALA A 68 11.97 -9.28 -12.28
C ALA A 68 12.27 -8.08 -11.39
N THR A 69 11.26 -7.25 -11.17
CA THR A 69 11.38 -6.07 -10.34
C THR A 69 10.39 -6.16 -9.19
N ALA A 70 10.81 -5.75 -8.02
CA ALA A 70 9.94 -5.66 -6.86
C ALA A 70 10.11 -4.30 -6.19
N LEU A 71 9.08 -3.85 -5.51
CA LEU A 71 9.14 -2.70 -4.62
C LEU A 71 9.09 -3.20 -3.19
N CYS A 72 9.95 -2.65 -2.34
CA CYS A 72 9.95 -2.94 -0.91
C CYS A 72 9.65 -1.67 -0.16
N VAL A 73 8.56 -1.68 0.60
CA VAL A 73 8.17 -0.56 1.46
C VAL A 73 8.50 -0.96 2.89
N THR A 74 9.26 -0.12 3.58
CA THR A 74 9.74 -0.42 4.93
C THR A 74 9.21 0.59 5.93
N VAL A 75 8.68 0.08 7.04
CA VAL A 75 8.25 0.90 8.18
C VAL A 75 8.91 0.35 9.43
N ARG A 76 9.45 1.25 10.26
CA ARG A 76 10.01 0.90 11.55
C ARG A 76 9.29 1.67 12.64
N GLY A 77 9.02 1.02 13.73
CA GLY A 77 8.44 1.68 14.88
C GLY A 77 7.55 0.76 15.69
N PRO A 78 6.82 1.35 16.64
CA PRO A 78 5.90 0.58 17.47
C PRO A 78 4.67 0.14 16.70
N LEU A 79 4.01 -0.88 17.21
CA LEU A 79 2.73 -1.34 16.68
C LEU A 79 1.58 -0.74 17.50
N PRO A 80 0.39 -0.54 16.93
CA PRO A 80 0.03 -0.91 15.55
C PRO A 80 0.68 0.02 14.52
N ALA A 81 0.96 -0.54 13.35
CA ALA A 81 1.52 0.20 12.24
C ALA A 81 0.64 0.05 11.00
N HIS A 82 0.60 1.11 10.21
CA HIS A 82 -0.22 1.16 9.00
C HIS A 82 0.67 1.46 7.80
N MET A 83 0.48 0.70 6.74
CA MET A 83 1.14 0.94 5.47
C MET A 83 0.09 1.03 4.39
N ALA A 84 0.04 2.16 3.70
CA ALA A 84 -0.92 2.37 2.63
C ALA A 84 -0.22 2.40 1.28
N ALA A 85 -0.89 1.85 0.28
CA ALA A 85 -0.45 1.88 -1.09
C ALA A 85 -1.62 2.24 -2.00
N VAL A 86 -1.35 3.07 -2.99
CA VAL A 86 -2.32 3.37 -4.05
C VAL A 86 -1.70 2.94 -5.37
N LEU A 87 -2.44 2.12 -6.10
CA LEU A 87 -2.10 1.73 -7.45
C LEU A 87 -3.05 2.45 -8.40
N ASP A 88 -2.52 3.32 -9.24
CA ASP A 88 -3.29 4.10 -10.19
C ASP A 88 -3.13 3.49 -11.58
N LEU A 89 -4.20 2.91 -12.11
CA LEU A 89 -4.20 2.23 -13.38
C LEU A 89 -4.60 3.11 -14.55
N SER A 90 -4.77 4.41 -14.33
CA SER A 90 -5.11 5.35 -15.39
C SER A 90 -3.95 5.56 -16.36
N GLU A 91 -4.24 6.20 -17.51
CA GLU A 91 -3.19 6.51 -18.49
C GLU A 91 -2.17 7.51 -17.95
N SER A 92 -2.60 8.40 -17.05
CA SER A 92 -1.73 9.38 -16.43
C SER A 92 -1.79 9.22 -14.92
N PRO A 93 -1.04 8.25 -14.36
CA PRO A 93 -1.12 7.98 -12.93
C PRO A 93 -0.71 9.20 -12.12
N ALA A 94 -1.54 9.52 -11.15
CA ALA A 94 -1.26 10.59 -10.23
C ALA A 94 -0.18 10.14 -9.25
N ARG A 95 0.73 11.02 -8.91
CA ARG A 95 1.84 10.75 -8.02
C ARG A 95 1.87 11.77 -6.89
N GLY A 96 2.39 11.36 -5.79
CA GLY A 96 2.54 12.22 -4.63
C GLY A 96 2.56 11.40 -3.36
N PRO A 97 3.02 11.98 -2.27
CA PRO A 97 3.10 11.26 -1.01
C PRO A 97 1.70 10.94 -0.48
N LEU A 98 1.56 9.74 0.08
CA LEU A 98 0.37 9.36 0.81
C LEU A 98 0.56 9.66 2.28
N GLU A 99 -0.54 10.01 2.93
CA GLU A 99 -0.56 10.18 4.37
C GLU A 99 -1.64 9.29 4.96
N VAL A 100 -1.33 8.67 6.09
CA VAL A 100 -2.28 7.88 6.87
C VAL A 100 -2.49 8.60 8.17
N ARG A 101 -3.74 8.94 8.48
CA ARG A 101 -4.11 9.55 9.76
C ARG A 101 -5.08 8.66 10.49
N THR A 102 -4.80 8.42 11.77
CA THR A 102 -5.70 7.68 12.64
C THR A 102 -6.40 8.66 13.57
N GLY A 103 -7.68 8.44 13.79
CA GLY A 103 -8.46 9.27 14.70
C GLY A 103 -9.73 8.54 15.09
N GLY A 104 -9.93 8.36 16.41
CA GLY A 104 -11.06 7.61 16.89
C GLY A 104 -11.04 6.17 16.36
N ASP A 105 -12.10 5.78 15.70
CA ASP A 105 -12.25 4.45 15.11
C ASP A 105 -12.06 4.46 13.58
N ALA A 106 -11.47 5.53 13.05
CA ALA A 106 -11.29 5.67 11.61
C ALA A 106 -9.82 5.82 11.24
N ILE A 107 -9.49 5.33 10.05
CA ILE A 107 -8.19 5.52 9.42
C ILE A 107 -8.43 6.18 8.08
N LEU A 108 -7.77 7.32 7.85
CA LEU A 108 -7.90 8.09 6.63
C LEU A 108 -6.62 7.95 5.82
N VAL A 109 -6.76 7.64 4.54
CA VAL A 109 -5.64 7.47 3.62
C VAL A 109 -5.87 8.36 2.41
N GLY A 110 -4.90 9.19 2.09
CA GLY A 110 -5.01 10.05 0.92
C GLY A 110 -3.70 10.66 0.51
N ARG A 111 -3.66 11.15 -0.71
CA ARG A 111 -2.50 11.86 -1.25
C ARG A 111 -2.54 13.30 -0.75
N THR A 112 -1.42 13.78 -0.22
CA THR A 112 -1.32 15.13 0.30
C THR A 112 -0.93 16.14 -0.77
N PRO A 113 -1.43 17.36 -0.69
CA PRO A 113 -2.43 17.85 0.27
C PRO A 113 -3.82 17.31 -0.04
N TRP A 114 -4.58 16.98 0.98
CA TRP A 114 -5.95 16.50 0.79
C TRP A 114 -6.82 17.63 0.24
N SER A 115 -7.68 17.30 -0.72
CA SER A 115 -8.53 18.30 -1.38
C SER A 115 -9.90 17.73 -1.65
N ALA A 116 -10.82 18.62 -2.02
CA ALA A 116 -12.17 18.19 -2.36
C ALA A 116 -12.23 17.36 -3.64
N SER A 117 -11.26 17.58 -4.55
CA SER A 117 -11.19 16.81 -5.79
C SER A 117 -10.47 15.46 -5.63
N ASP A 118 -9.69 15.33 -4.57
CA ASP A 118 -8.98 14.08 -4.27
C ASP A 118 -9.02 13.87 -2.75
N PRO A 119 -10.21 13.56 -2.20
CA PRO A 119 -10.38 13.44 -0.75
C PRO A 119 -9.77 12.13 -0.26
N PRO A 120 -9.41 12.08 1.04
CA PRO A 120 -8.93 10.84 1.61
C PRO A 120 -10.03 9.79 1.66
N ILE A 121 -9.62 8.53 1.62
CA ILE A 121 -10.52 7.39 1.78
C ILE A 121 -10.56 7.00 3.24
N ARG A 122 -11.75 6.75 3.75
CA ARG A 122 -11.94 6.37 5.15
C ARG A 122 -12.09 4.87 5.28
N PHE A 123 -11.32 4.30 6.20
CA PHE A 123 -11.44 2.92 6.63
C PHE A 123 -11.94 2.90 8.07
N SER A 124 -12.83 1.97 8.39
CA SER A 124 -13.26 1.78 9.77
C SER A 124 -12.26 0.87 10.49
N ALA A 125 -11.67 1.37 11.56
CA ALA A 125 -10.68 0.62 12.32
C ALA A 125 -11.29 -0.57 13.07
N SER A 126 -12.60 -0.54 13.31
CA SER A 126 -13.30 -1.60 14.02
C SER A 126 -13.87 -2.68 13.10
N SER A 127 -13.78 -2.48 11.79
CA SER A 127 -14.34 -3.44 10.82
C SER A 127 -13.37 -4.58 10.60
N GLU A 128 -13.83 -5.81 10.82
CA GLU A 128 -13.07 -7.00 10.50
C GLU A 128 -13.34 -7.46 9.08
N THR A 129 -14.40 -6.95 8.47
CA THR A 129 -14.80 -7.34 7.12
C THR A 129 -14.33 -6.25 6.15
N PRO A 130 -13.59 -6.61 5.09
CA PRO A 130 -13.20 -5.64 4.08
C PRO A 130 -14.41 -4.99 3.46
N GLN A 131 -14.35 -3.66 3.34
CA GLN A 131 -15.38 -2.91 2.64
C GLN A 131 -15.05 -2.91 1.15
N THR A 132 -15.94 -3.46 0.36
CA THR A 132 -15.80 -3.40 -1.10
C THR A 132 -16.70 -2.29 -1.62
N ARG A 133 -16.12 -1.45 -2.45
CA ARG A 133 -16.83 -0.34 -3.05
C ARG A 133 -16.59 -0.32 -4.54
#